data_988974de239b51c709f6ffacf0932c76
#
_entry.id   988974de239b51c709f6ffacf0932c76
#
_cell.length_a   1.000
_cell.length_b   1.000
_cell.length_c   1.000
_cell.angle_alpha   90.00
_cell.angle_beta   90.00
_cell.angle_gamma   90.00
#
_symmetry.space_group_name_H-M   'P 1'
#
loop_
_entity.id
_entity.type
_entity.pdbx_description
1 polymer ?
#
loop_
_entity_poly.entity_id
_entity_poly.type
_entity_poly.pdbx_seq_one_letter_code
_entity_poly.pdbx_strand_id
1 'polypeptide(L)'
;GSVLDGTKLIAAGIPYDGDAWELVLDEDKIGEVVPFGDVMTLPATGSEMNAGAVISNLATQEKFAFHHSFPQFSILDPEATFSLPPFQVACGIADTFVHVMEQYLTVTGVSPLMDRWAEGILQTLIEIAPKIRANQHDYDQMANFMLCATMGLNGFIAMGVPQDWATHMIGHELTALHGV
;
A
#
# COMPACT_ATOMS: atom_id res chain seq x y z
N GLY A 1 -5.75 -2.69 -0.15
CA GLY A 1 -4.75 -3.32 0.72
C GLY A 1 -5.22 -4.66 1.25
N SER A 2 -5.98 -4.71 2.34
CA SER A 2 -6.22 -5.96 3.11
C SER A 2 -6.66 -7.17 2.28
N VAL A 3 -7.59 -7.00 1.34
CA VAL A 3 -8.05 -8.12 0.48
C VAL A 3 -6.96 -8.56 -0.46
N LEU A 4 -6.24 -7.63 -1.08
CA LEU A 4 -5.16 -7.92 -2.02
C LEU A 4 -3.95 -8.53 -1.30
N ASP A 5 -3.59 -8.01 -0.13
CA ASP A 5 -2.52 -8.58 0.70
C ASP A 5 -2.84 -10.02 1.12
N GLY A 6 -4.09 -10.26 1.56
CA GLY A 6 -4.58 -11.62 1.82
C GLY A 6 -4.55 -12.52 0.57
N THR A 7 -4.86 -11.96 -0.60
CA THR A 7 -4.79 -12.69 -1.87
C THR A 7 -3.36 -13.11 -2.22
N LYS A 8 -2.37 -12.23 -1.97
CA LYS A 8 -0.94 -12.57 -2.14
C LYS A 8 -0.53 -13.75 -1.27
N LEU A 9 -0.93 -13.75 0.00
CA LEU A 9 -0.65 -14.87 0.92
C LEU A 9 -1.37 -16.16 0.47
N ILE A 10 -2.64 -16.07 0.07
CA ILE A 10 -3.41 -17.23 -0.43
C ILE A 10 -2.73 -17.79 -1.69
N ALA A 11 -2.35 -16.93 -2.63
CA ALA A 11 -1.70 -17.36 -3.87
C ALA A 11 -0.35 -18.06 -3.64
N ALA A 12 0.40 -17.63 -2.64
CA ALA A 12 1.64 -18.29 -2.21
C ALA A 12 1.37 -19.58 -1.40
N GLY A 13 0.30 -19.58 -0.60
CA GLY A 13 -0.04 -20.69 0.29
C GLY A 13 -0.69 -21.90 -0.43
N ILE A 14 -1.37 -21.70 -1.55
CA ILE A 14 -2.03 -22.80 -2.30
C ILE A 14 -1.04 -23.94 -2.65
N PRO A 15 0.16 -23.67 -3.20
CA PRO A 15 1.12 -24.73 -3.51
C PRO A 15 2.00 -25.13 -2.32
N TYR A 16 1.88 -24.48 -1.16
CA TYR A 16 2.71 -24.74 -0.01
C TYR A 16 2.11 -25.83 0.90
N ASP A 17 2.94 -26.83 1.26
CA ASP A 17 2.53 -27.93 2.15
C ASP A 17 2.95 -27.59 3.61
N GLY A 18 2.26 -26.65 4.24
CA GLY A 18 2.52 -26.17 5.59
C GLY A 18 1.54 -25.10 6.03
N ASP A 19 1.83 -24.48 7.17
CA ASP A 19 1.04 -23.33 7.63
C ASP A 19 1.44 -22.08 6.84
N ALA A 20 0.45 -21.43 6.23
CA ALA A 20 0.70 -20.20 5.45
C ALA A 20 1.35 -19.06 6.26
N TRP A 21 1.19 -19.05 7.59
CA TRP A 21 1.87 -18.09 8.45
C TRP A 21 3.39 -18.22 8.42
N GLU A 22 3.90 -19.42 8.17
CA GLU A 22 5.35 -19.65 8.00
C GLU A 22 5.93 -18.89 6.81
N LEU A 23 5.12 -18.65 5.74
CA LEU A 23 5.54 -17.88 4.58
C LEU A 23 5.67 -16.39 4.89
N VAL A 24 4.90 -15.89 5.85
CA VAL A 24 4.99 -14.51 6.33
C VAL A 24 6.24 -14.31 7.20
N LEU A 25 6.62 -15.32 7.97
CA LEU A 25 7.80 -15.28 8.84
C LEU A 25 9.12 -15.56 8.11
N ASP A 26 9.05 -16.27 6.99
CA ASP A 26 10.22 -16.71 6.23
C ASP A 26 9.90 -16.76 4.73
N GLU A 27 10.20 -15.67 4.05
CA GLU A 27 9.93 -15.49 2.60
C GLU A 27 10.70 -16.49 1.73
N ASP A 28 11.81 -17.02 2.20
CA ASP A 28 12.62 -18.02 1.47
C ASP A 28 11.88 -19.36 1.28
N LYS A 29 10.82 -19.60 2.06
CA LYS A 29 9.95 -20.76 1.90
C LYS A 29 8.94 -20.63 0.74
N ILE A 30 8.74 -19.43 0.21
CA ILE A 30 7.80 -19.20 -0.88
C ILE A 30 8.40 -19.74 -2.19
N GLY A 31 7.74 -20.74 -2.76
CA GLY A 31 8.09 -21.32 -4.05
C GLY A 31 7.25 -20.73 -5.18
N GLU A 32 6.55 -21.60 -5.90
CA GLU A 32 5.59 -21.16 -6.92
C GLU A 32 4.42 -20.40 -6.29
N VAL A 33 3.91 -19.41 -7.02
CA VAL A 33 2.74 -18.61 -6.62
C VAL A 33 1.68 -18.72 -7.70
N VAL A 34 0.44 -18.97 -7.30
CA VAL A 34 -0.69 -19.00 -8.24
C VAL A 34 -0.88 -17.61 -8.85
N PRO A 35 -0.96 -17.47 -10.19
CA PRO A 35 -1.21 -16.17 -10.81
C PRO A 35 -2.53 -15.55 -10.34
N PHE A 36 -2.52 -14.26 -10.05
CA PHE A 36 -3.71 -13.50 -9.64
C PHE A 36 -3.71 -12.11 -10.28
N GLY A 37 -4.85 -11.48 -10.31
CA GLY A 37 -5.04 -10.09 -10.71
C GLY A 37 -6.02 -9.40 -9.79
N ASP A 38 -6.14 -8.09 -9.89
CA ASP A 38 -7.00 -7.32 -9.02
C ASP A 38 -7.72 -6.16 -9.73
N VAL A 39 -8.78 -5.70 -9.07
CA VAL A 39 -9.44 -4.43 -9.35
C VAL A 39 -9.34 -3.59 -8.08
N MET A 40 -8.63 -2.48 -8.16
CA MET A 40 -8.45 -1.59 -7.00
C MET A 40 -9.75 -0.92 -6.63
N THR A 41 -10.18 -1.08 -5.38
CA THR A 41 -11.38 -0.42 -4.86
C THR A 41 -11.08 0.65 -3.81
N LEU A 42 -9.93 0.58 -3.14
CA LEU A 42 -9.48 1.56 -2.14
C LEU A 42 -8.01 1.91 -2.40
N PRO A 43 -7.72 3.11 -2.94
CA PRO A 43 -6.36 3.58 -3.11
C PRO A 43 -5.72 3.92 -1.74
N ALA A 44 -4.58 3.33 -1.44
CA ALA A 44 -3.80 3.58 -0.23
C ALA A 44 -2.41 2.94 -0.32
N THR A 45 -2.35 1.61 -0.25
CA THR A 45 -1.14 0.81 -0.02
C THR A 45 -0.28 0.56 -1.25
N GLY A 46 -0.71 0.92 -2.44
CA GLY A 46 0.01 0.58 -3.69
C GLY A 46 0.21 -0.93 -3.91
N SER A 47 -0.53 -1.78 -3.17
CA SER A 47 -0.37 -3.25 -3.21
C SER A 47 -0.61 -3.85 -4.60
N GLU A 48 -1.39 -3.16 -5.44
CA GLU A 48 -1.65 -3.52 -6.83
C GLU A 48 -0.40 -3.41 -7.73
N MET A 49 0.63 -2.69 -7.28
CA MET A 49 1.85 -2.46 -8.07
C MET A 49 3.14 -2.62 -7.24
N ASN A 50 3.06 -3.37 -6.14
CA ASN A 50 4.24 -3.76 -5.37
C ASN A 50 4.16 -5.24 -4.96
N ALA A 51 5.26 -5.78 -4.45
CA ALA A 51 5.35 -7.16 -3.98
C ALA A 51 4.97 -7.33 -2.50
N GLY A 52 4.75 -6.23 -1.79
CA GLY A 52 4.49 -6.22 -0.35
C GLY A 52 3.08 -6.67 0.01
N ALA A 53 2.96 -7.31 1.14
CA ALA A 53 1.69 -7.61 1.80
C ALA A 53 1.88 -7.57 3.32
N VAL A 54 0.87 -7.11 4.05
CA VAL A 54 0.91 -7.03 5.51
C VAL A 54 -0.24 -7.87 6.08
N ILE A 55 0.09 -8.86 6.89
CA ILE A 55 -0.85 -9.84 7.42
C ILE A 55 -0.85 -9.79 8.94
N SER A 56 -2.05 -9.81 9.53
CA SER A 56 -2.25 -9.93 10.96
C SER A 56 -2.61 -11.36 11.34
N ASN A 57 -1.92 -11.91 12.34
CA ASN A 57 -2.30 -13.15 12.99
C ASN A 57 -3.01 -12.83 14.31
N LEU A 58 -4.31 -13.01 14.33
CA LEU A 58 -5.13 -12.68 15.51
C LEU A 58 -4.89 -13.63 16.69
N ALA A 59 -4.43 -14.85 16.42
CA ALA A 59 -4.18 -15.84 17.47
C ALA A 59 -2.92 -15.51 18.28
N THR A 60 -1.88 -14.99 17.60
CA THR A 60 -0.61 -14.61 18.22
C THR A 60 -0.49 -13.12 18.51
N GLN A 61 -1.47 -12.31 18.04
CA GLN A 61 -1.44 -10.83 18.10
C GLN A 61 -0.20 -10.23 17.43
N GLU A 62 0.17 -10.78 16.27
CA GLU A 62 1.30 -10.34 15.47
C GLU A 62 0.84 -9.74 14.16
N LYS A 63 1.59 -8.78 13.63
CA LYS A 63 1.35 -8.18 12.31
C LYS A 63 2.69 -7.96 11.61
N PHE A 64 2.93 -8.71 10.54
CA PHE A 64 4.17 -8.68 9.79
C PHE A 64 3.94 -8.42 8.29
N ALA A 65 4.93 -7.80 7.68
CA ALA A 65 5.03 -7.66 6.24
C ALA A 65 5.83 -8.83 5.65
N PHE A 66 5.46 -9.25 4.45
CA PHE A 66 6.29 -10.08 3.58
C PHE A 66 6.27 -9.54 2.16
N HIS A 67 7.27 -9.87 1.33
CA HIS A 67 7.46 -9.34 0.00
C HIS A 67 7.79 -10.47 -0.97
N HIS A 68 6.90 -10.80 -1.90
CA HIS A 68 7.21 -11.86 -2.86
C HIS A 68 6.61 -11.65 -4.24
N SER A 69 5.31 -11.37 -4.36
CA SER A 69 4.63 -11.47 -5.65
C SER A 69 3.81 -10.24 -6.03
N PHE A 70 3.85 -9.91 -7.31
CA PHE A 70 3.01 -8.89 -7.92
C PHE A 70 1.74 -9.51 -8.50
N PRO A 71 0.61 -8.79 -8.55
CA PRO A 71 -0.49 -9.12 -9.43
C PRO A 71 -0.02 -9.20 -10.90
N GLN A 72 -0.59 -10.10 -11.69
CA GLN A 72 -0.30 -10.21 -13.13
C GLN A 72 -0.88 -9.02 -13.92
N PHE A 73 -1.97 -8.47 -13.43
CA PHE A 73 -2.58 -7.23 -13.90
C PHE A 73 -3.36 -6.58 -12.78
N SER A 74 -3.53 -5.26 -12.88
CA SER A 74 -4.36 -4.49 -11.95
C SER A 74 -5.21 -3.50 -12.75
N ILE A 75 -6.49 -3.41 -12.40
CA ILE A 75 -7.45 -2.49 -12.99
C ILE A 75 -7.66 -1.34 -12.01
N LEU A 76 -7.36 -0.14 -12.46
CA LEU A 76 -7.52 1.10 -11.72
C LEU A 76 -8.67 1.89 -12.33
N ASP A 77 -9.89 1.64 -11.85
CA ASP A 77 -11.09 2.35 -12.27
C ASP A 77 -11.56 3.29 -11.16
N PRO A 78 -11.49 4.62 -11.34
CA PRO A 78 -11.95 5.58 -10.34
C PRO A 78 -13.40 5.38 -9.90
N GLU A 79 -14.29 4.91 -10.77
CA GLU A 79 -15.69 4.67 -10.42
C GLU A 79 -15.84 3.57 -9.37
N ALA A 80 -14.93 2.60 -9.32
CA ALA A 80 -14.91 1.55 -8.30
C ALA A 80 -14.73 2.09 -6.86
N THR A 81 -14.23 3.34 -6.73
CA THR A 81 -13.99 4.00 -5.44
C THR A 81 -15.18 4.82 -4.95
N PHE A 82 -16.16 5.11 -5.79
CA PHE A 82 -17.26 6.05 -5.47
C PHE A 82 -18.16 5.58 -4.33
N SER A 83 -18.23 4.28 -4.11
CA SER A 83 -19.01 3.69 -3.01
C SER A 83 -18.28 3.62 -1.68
N LEU A 84 -17.00 4.02 -1.60
CA LEU A 84 -16.24 4.00 -0.36
C LEU A 84 -16.87 4.95 0.69
N PRO A 85 -16.88 4.55 1.97
CA PRO A 85 -17.19 5.50 3.04
C PRO A 85 -16.17 6.66 3.04
N PRO A 86 -16.60 7.92 3.25
CA PRO A 86 -15.70 9.08 3.25
C PRO A 86 -14.53 8.98 4.23
N PHE A 87 -14.74 8.28 5.34
CA PHE A 87 -13.66 8.01 6.30
C PHE A 87 -12.56 7.13 5.70
N GLN A 88 -12.93 6.10 4.93
CA GLN A 88 -11.95 5.22 4.27
C GLN A 88 -11.14 5.97 3.20
N VAL A 89 -11.78 6.88 2.47
CA VAL A 89 -11.09 7.75 1.51
C VAL A 89 -10.08 8.65 2.23
N ALA A 90 -10.48 9.25 3.35
CA ALA A 90 -9.57 10.06 4.15
C ALA A 90 -8.40 9.26 4.71
N CYS A 91 -8.64 8.04 5.19
CA CYS A 91 -7.58 7.11 5.62
C CYS A 91 -6.62 6.80 4.47
N GLY A 92 -7.14 6.48 3.28
CA GLY A 92 -6.30 6.19 2.10
C GLY A 92 -5.43 7.37 1.68
N ILE A 93 -5.96 8.59 1.70
CA ILE A 93 -5.19 9.81 1.41
C ILE A 93 -4.09 10.01 2.47
N ALA A 94 -4.41 9.84 3.75
CA ALA A 94 -3.45 9.98 4.84
C ALA A 94 -2.35 8.91 4.75
N ASP A 95 -2.73 7.66 4.49
CA ASP A 95 -1.81 6.52 4.34
C ASP A 95 -0.84 6.75 3.18
N THR A 96 -1.36 7.14 2.01
CA THR A 96 -0.53 7.50 0.85
C THR A 96 0.44 8.64 1.18
N PHE A 97 -0.03 9.67 1.88
CA PHE A 97 0.80 10.79 2.28
C PHE A 97 1.95 10.34 3.20
N VAL A 98 1.65 9.49 4.19
CA VAL A 98 2.65 8.95 5.12
C VAL A 98 3.63 8.03 4.40
N HIS A 99 3.19 7.16 3.49
CA HIS A 99 4.09 6.34 2.65
C HIS A 99 5.15 7.19 1.96
N VAL A 100 4.74 8.31 1.35
CA VAL A 100 5.68 9.20 0.66
C VAL A 100 6.59 9.91 1.65
N MET A 101 6.06 10.38 2.79
CA MET A 101 6.85 11.08 3.82
C MET A 101 7.94 10.20 4.42
N GLU A 102 7.67 8.92 4.68
CA GLU A 102 8.63 7.97 5.27
C GLU A 102 9.76 7.57 4.28
N GLN A 103 9.57 7.83 3.00
CA GLN A 103 10.61 7.70 1.98
C GLN A 103 11.35 9.02 1.72
N TYR A 104 10.66 10.16 1.87
CA TYR A 104 11.18 11.48 1.56
C TYR A 104 12.00 12.10 2.71
N LEU A 105 11.58 11.94 3.97
CA LEU A 105 12.19 12.57 5.14
C LEU A 105 13.40 11.78 5.70
N THR A 106 14.20 11.17 4.87
CA THR A 106 15.32 10.33 5.31
C THR A 106 16.66 11.04 5.20
N VAL A 107 17.09 11.40 3.99
CA VAL A 107 18.37 12.05 3.72
C VAL A 107 18.18 13.22 2.74
N THR A 108 19.01 14.25 2.87
CA THR A 108 18.91 15.44 2.04
C THR A 108 19.88 15.38 0.86
N GLY A 109 19.40 15.68 -0.35
CA GLY A 109 20.22 15.96 -1.51
C GLY A 109 20.90 14.75 -2.17
N VAL A 110 20.53 13.53 -1.78
CA VAL A 110 21.11 12.30 -2.36
C VAL A 110 20.46 11.96 -3.70
N SER A 111 19.14 12.16 -3.84
CA SER A 111 18.39 11.84 -5.05
C SER A 111 17.41 12.97 -5.40
N PRO A 112 17.89 14.09 -5.99
CA PRO A 112 17.04 15.25 -6.28
C PRO A 112 15.85 14.95 -7.19
N LEU A 113 15.95 13.95 -8.05
CA LEU A 113 14.85 13.54 -8.92
C LEU A 113 13.73 12.88 -8.10
N MET A 114 14.08 11.97 -7.21
CA MET A 114 13.10 11.30 -6.35
C MET A 114 12.46 12.26 -5.34
N ASP A 115 13.25 13.22 -4.82
CA ASP A 115 12.74 14.30 -3.98
C ASP A 115 11.60 15.06 -4.70
N ARG A 116 11.81 15.47 -5.95
CA ARG A 116 10.79 16.19 -6.74
C ARG A 116 9.57 15.33 -7.06
N TRP A 117 9.74 14.02 -7.28
CA TRP A 117 8.63 13.13 -7.48
C TRP A 117 7.81 12.96 -6.19
N ALA A 118 8.47 12.79 -5.05
CA ALA A 118 7.83 12.75 -3.74
C ALA A 118 7.06 14.05 -3.44
N GLU A 119 7.72 15.20 -3.63
CA GLU A 119 7.10 16.53 -3.49
C GLU A 119 5.89 16.70 -4.40
N GLY A 120 5.97 16.23 -5.66
CA GLY A 120 4.86 16.28 -6.61
C GLY A 120 3.66 15.46 -6.14
N ILE A 121 3.87 14.26 -5.60
CA ILE A 121 2.80 13.44 -5.04
C ILE A 121 2.19 14.13 -3.82
N LEU A 122 3.02 14.61 -2.88
CA LEU A 122 2.55 15.29 -1.66
C LEU A 122 1.73 16.54 -1.99
N GLN A 123 2.22 17.39 -2.91
CA GLN A 123 1.51 18.58 -3.35
C GLN A 123 0.17 18.22 -4.01
N THR A 124 0.16 17.22 -4.88
CA THR A 124 -1.07 16.76 -5.52
C THR A 124 -2.09 16.30 -4.48
N LEU A 125 -1.69 15.48 -3.48
CA LEU A 125 -2.57 15.02 -2.42
C LEU A 125 -3.16 16.20 -1.61
N ILE A 126 -2.35 17.21 -1.26
CA ILE A 126 -2.81 18.41 -0.57
C ILE A 126 -3.85 19.17 -1.38
N GLU A 127 -3.66 19.27 -2.70
CA GLU A 127 -4.56 19.99 -3.60
C GLU A 127 -5.88 19.25 -3.83
N ILE A 128 -5.84 17.92 -3.99
CA ILE A 128 -7.03 17.13 -4.35
C ILE A 128 -7.86 16.71 -3.14
N ALA A 129 -7.25 16.52 -1.95
CA ALA A 129 -7.96 16.04 -0.76
C ALA A 129 -9.21 16.88 -0.41
N PRO A 130 -9.17 18.23 -0.37
CA PRO A 130 -10.37 19.03 -0.10
C PRO A 130 -11.41 18.92 -1.24
N LYS A 131 -10.99 18.73 -2.49
CA LYS A 131 -11.88 18.56 -3.64
C LYS A 131 -12.61 17.22 -3.57
N ILE A 132 -11.88 16.13 -3.28
CA ILE A 132 -12.45 14.79 -3.07
C ILE A 132 -13.43 14.81 -1.89
N ARG A 133 -13.08 15.49 -0.79
CA ARG A 133 -13.99 15.66 0.36
C ARG A 133 -15.28 16.38 -0.02
N ALA A 134 -15.20 17.35 -0.92
CA ALA A 134 -16.37 18.12 -1.39
C ALA A 134 -17.23 17.29 -2.37
N ASN A 135 -16.61 16.50 -3.23
CA ASN A 135 -17.26 15.61 -4.20
C ASN A 135 -16.41 14.37 -4.47
N GLN A 136 -16.71 13.27 -3.78
CA GLN A 136 -16.01 11.98 -3.95
C GLN A 136 -16.28 11.33 -5.32
N HIS A 137 -17.35 11.73 -6.02
CA HIS A 137 -17.69 11.21 -7.34
C HIS A 137 -17.03 11.99 -8.50
N ASP A 138 -16.09 12.88 -8.20
CA ASP A 138 -15.26 13.53 -9.19
C ASP A 138 -14.23 12.54 -9.75
N TYR A 139 -14.47 12.08 -10.97
CA TYR A 139 -13.65 11.06 -11.63
C TYR A 139 -12.17 11.48 -11.71
N ASP A 140 -11.90 12.71 -12.13
CA ASP A 140 -10.54 13.20 -12.34
C ASP A 140 -9.77 13.30 -11.01
N GLN A 141 -10.42 13.75 -9.93
CA GLN A 141 -9.78 13.83 -8.62
C GLN A 141 -9.49 12.42 -8.06
N MET A 142 -10.42 11.48 -8.19
CA MET A 142 -10.21 10.10 -7.76
C MET A 142 -9.17 9.37 -8.61
N ALA A 143 -9.10 9.62 -9.92
CA ALA A 143 -8.06 9.09 -10.79
C ALA A 143 -6.67 9.56 -10.36
N ASN A 144 -6.51 10.86 -10.06
CA ASN A 144 -5.26 11.40 -9.54
C ASN A 144 -4.90 10.82 -8.18
N PHE A 145 -5.87 10.63 -7.29
CA PHE A 145 -5.63 9.97 -6.00
C PHE A 145 -5.16 8.52 -6.19
N MET A 146 -5.80 7.74 -7.05
CA MET A 146 -5.37 6.37 -7.36
C MET A 146 -3.92 6.34 -7.85
N LEU A 147 -3.55 7.21 -8.77
CA LEU A 147 -2.17 7.30 -9.27
C LEU A 147 -1.19 7.70 -8.16
N CYS A 148 -1.54 8.66 -7.31
CA CYS A 148 -0.72 9.05 -6.17
C CYS A 148 -0.48 7.86 -5.22
N ALA A 149 -1.53 7.08 -4.91
CA ALA A 149 -1.44 5.91 -4.04
C ALA A 149 -0.52 4.83 -4.64
N THR A 150 -0.71 4.50 -5.91
CA THR A 150 0.12 3.54 -6.63
C THR A 150 1.59 3.98 -6.68
N MET A 151 1.85 5.22 -7.12
CA MET A 151 3.21 5.74 -7.26
C MET A 151 3.88 6.03 -5.91
N GLY A 152 3.10 6.22 -4.85
CA GLY A 152 3.59 6.45 -3.51
C GLY A 152 4.30 5.24 -2.89
N LEU A 153 3.95 4.01 -3.30
CA LEU A 153 4.53 2.78 -2.72
C LEU A 153 4.80 1.66 -3.75
N ASN A 154 5.03 1.98 -5.00
CA ASN A 154 5.45 0.98 -6.00
C ASN A 154 6.98 0.82 -6.12
N GLY A 155 7.74 1.41 -5.22
CA GLY A 155 9.20 1.39 -5.22
C GLY A 155 9.87 2.47 -6.09
N PHE A 156 9.08 3.25 -6.85
CA PHE A 156 9.64 4.25 -7.77
C PHE A 156 10.36 5.38 -7.04
N ILE A 157 9.71 6.03 -6.07
CA ILE A 157 10.31 7.13 -5.32
C ILE A 157 11.38 6.67 -4.31
N ALA A 158 11.43 5.36 -4.02
CA ALA A 158 12.45 4.75 -3.17
C ALA A 158 13.80 4.57 -3.85
N MET A 159 13.87 4.74 -5.18
CA MET A 159 15.10 4.52 -5.92
C MET A 159 16.20 5.51 -5.52
N GLY A 160 17.27 4.98 -4.93
CA GLY A 160 18.45 5.79 -4.54
C GLY A 160 18.30 6.56 -3.23
N VAL A 161 17.27 6.31 -2.44
CA VAL A 161 17.08 6.87 -1.10
C VAL A 161 16.88 5.77 -0.06
N PRO A 162 17.41 5.89 1.16
CA PRO A 162 17.03 5.02 2.26
C PRO A 162 15.58 5.30 2.67
N GLN A 163 14.92 4.29 3.22
CA GLN A 163 13.55 4.39 3.74
C GLN A 163 13.54 4.26 5.24
N ASP A 164 12.62 4.94 5.90
CA ASP A 164 12.37 4.81 7.34
C ASP A 164 10.87 4.62 7.56
N TRP A 165 10.49 3.44 7.99
CA TRP A 165 9.10 3.00 8.17
C TRP A 165 8.63 3.08 9.62
N ALA A 166 9.23 3.93 10.45
CA ALA A 166 8.94 4.02 11.89
C ALA A 166 7.47 4.28 12.19
N THR A 167 6.81 5.18 11.46
CA THR A 167 5.38 5.48 11.66
C THR A 167 4.51 4.26 11.39
N HIS A 168 4.78 3.54 10.29
CA HIS A 168 4.05 2.30 9.96
C HIS A 168 4.30 1.20 10.97
N MET A 169 5.54 1.01 11.44
CA MET A 169 5.86 -0.02 12.43
C MET A 169 5.15 0.25 13.77
N ILE A 170 5.12 1.50 14.23
CA ILE A 170 4.34 1.89 15.42
C ILE A 170 2.85 1.61 15.21
N GLY A 171 2.32 1.97 14.03
CA GLY A 171 0.92 1.68 13.66
C GLY A 171 0.60 0.18 13.64
N HIS A 172 1.51 -0.67 13.16
CA HIS A 172 1.35 -2.11 13.15
C HIS A 172 1.27 -2.69 14.57
N GLU A 173 2.13 -2.22 15.50
CA GLU A 173 2.07 -2.63 16.90
C GLU A 173 0.74 -2.22 17.57
N LEU A 174 0.27 -0.99 17.33
CA LEU A 174 -1.03 -0.54 17.83
C LEU A 174 -2.18 -1.39 17.28
N THR A 175 -2.15 -1.73 16.00
CA THR A 175 -3.15 -2.62 15.38
C THR A 175 -3.10 -4.02 15.99
N ALA A 176 -1.91 -4.60 16.16
CA ALA A 176 -1.73 -5.94 16.70
C ALA A 176 -2.25 -6.05 18.15
N LEU A 177 -1.96 -5.03 18.98
CA LEU A 177 -2.32 -5.02 20.40
C LEU A 177 -3.76 -4.59 20.67
N HIS A 178 -4.28 -3.65 19.90
CA HIS A 178 -5.55 -2.97 20.21
C HIS A 178 -6.63 -3.14 19.14
N GLY A 179 -6.32 -3.73 17.99
CA GLY A 179 -7.28 -3.94 16.91
C GLY A 179 -7.78 -2.64 16.24
N VAL A 180 -6.96 -1.58 16.25
CA VAL A 180 -7.29 -0.26 15.69
C VAL A 180 -6.73 -0.09 14.29
#